data_65db671698baa2a3d2082ab546ba4002
#
_entry.id   65db671698baa2a3d2082ab546ba4002
#
_cell.length_a   1.000
_cell.length_b   1.000
_cell.length_c   1.000
_cell.angle_alpha   90.00
_cell.angle_beta   90.00
_cell.angle_gamma   90.00
#
_symmetry.space_group_name_H-M   'P 1'
#
loop_
_entity.id
_entity.type
_entity.pdbx_description
1 polymer ?
#
loop_
_entity_poly.entity_id
_entity_poly.type
_entity_poly.pdbx_seq_one_letter_code
_entity_poly.pdbx_strand_id
1 'polypeptide(L)'
;MKPRSPGSSRVEMTQIVMPTHTNGASGVLFGGMLMQWIDVCAAVSAMRHCGGAAVTASIDRLDFLVPIHVGDVVVLQSQVNFASRTSMEVGCRVETENPRTGKRRYTTKAYLTFVATDAEGRPREVPPVLPKTKEDKRRFENAKVRREHRLVAAGKLKSAPEETPRSGVPRSPRRATHRTRA
;
A
#
# COMPACT_ATOMS: atom_id res chain seq x y z
N MET A 1 -14.55 -17.36 13.14
CA MET A 1 -13.65 -16.52 13.98
C MET A 1 -14.31 -15.20 14.32
N LYS A 2 -14.04 -14.61 15.51
CA LYS A 2 -14.58 -13.29 15.89
C LYS A 2 -13.94 -12.19 15.04
N PRO A 3 -14.75 -11.28 14.40
CA PRO A 3 -14.22 -10.17 13.63
C PRO A 3 -13.32 -9.23 14.44
N ARG A 4 -12.31 -8.64 13.80
CA ARG A 4 -11.36 -7.71 14.43
C ARG A 4 -11.38 -6.35 13.74
N SER A 5 -11.24 -5.27 14.52
CA SER A 5 -11.15 -3.92 13.96
C SER A 5 -9.76 -3.68 13.35
N PRO A 6 -9.63 -2.84 12.30
CA PRO A 6 -8.32 -2.45 11.76
C PRO A 6 -7.37 -1.92 12.83
N GLY A 7 -7.88 -1.12 13.77
CA GLY A 7 -7.10 -0.55 14.87
C GLY A 7 -6.38 -1.59 15.74
N SER A 8 -6.93 -2.81 15.87
CA SER A 8 -6.29 -3.88 16.67
C SER A 8 -5.01 -4.44 16.03
N SER A 9 -4.80 -4.18 14.74
CA SER A 9 -3.61 -4.59 14.00
C SER A 9 -2.62 -3.45 13.77
N ARG A 10 -2.94 -2.22 14.20
CA ARG A 10 -2.10 -1.05 13.92
C ARG A 10 -0.70 -1.19 14.50
N VAL A 11 0.29 -0.85 13.67
CA VAL A 11 1.71 -0.79 14.03
C VAL A 11 2.28 0.54 13.59
N GLU A 12 3.11 1.13 14.44
CA GLU A 12 4.00 2.21 14.07
C GLU A 12 5.43 1.74 14.31
N MET A 13 6.31 1.99 13.34
CA MET A 13 7.73 1.69 13.41
C MET A 13 8.50 2.93 12.96
N THR A 14 9.55 3.26 13.70
CA THR A 14 10.41 4.41 13.41
C THR A 14 11.83 3.95 13.19
N GLN A 15 12.49 4.48 12.14
CA GLN A 15 13.87 4.18 11.79
C GLN A 15 14.64 5.46 11.49
N ILE A 16 15.88 5.56 11.97
CA ILE A 16 16.81 6.61 11.57
C ILE A 16 17.63 6.09 10.39
N VAL A 17 17.77 6.90 9.35
CA VAL A 17 18.59 6.53 8.19
C VAL A 17 20.06 6.69 8.53
N MET A 18 20.77 5.58 8.60
CA MET A 18 22.22 5.51 8.85
C MET A 18 22.99 5.49 7.52
N PRO A 19 24.28 5.86 7.49
CA PRO A 19 25.11 5.74 6.28
C PRO A 19 25.09 4.34 5.64
N THR A 20 25.03 3.28 6.45
CA THR A 20 24.95 1.89 6.00
C THR A 20 23.64 1.52 5.30
N HIS A 21 22.62 2.36 5.41
CA HIS A 21 21.33 2.17 4.76
C HIS A 21 21.24 2.84 3.38
N THR A 22 22.32 3.48 2.92
CA THR A 22 22.30 4.31 1.71
C THR A 22 22.83 3.58 0.50
N ASN A 23 22.50 4.13 -0.65
CA ASN A 23 22.92 3.65 -1.96
C ASN A 23 24.29 4.27 -2.34
N GLY A 24 25.36 3.81 -1.70
CA GLY A 24 26.72 4.26 -1.97
C GLY A 24 26.94 5.76 -1.72
N ALA A 25 27.60 6.43 -2.66
CA ALA A 25 28.01 7.84 -2.51
C ALA A 25 26.84 8.86 -2.54
N SER A 26 25.62 8.43 -2.87
CA SER A 26 24.48 9.36 -3.03
C SER A 26 23.92 9.91 -1.70
N GLY A 27 24.21 9.25 -0.57
CA GLY A 27 23.62 9.58 0.72
C GLY A 27 22.09 9.40 0.79
N VAL A 28 21.49 8.79 -0.24
CA VAL A 28 20.05 8.50 -0.33
C VAL A 28 19.78 7.08 0.12
N LEU A 29 18.71 6.89 0.90
CA LEU A 29 18.26 5.59 1.40
C LEU A 29 18.09 4.60 0.23
N PHE A 30 18.68 3.42 0.36
CA PHE A 30 18.50 2.34 -0.61
C PHE A 30 17.04 1.88 -0.64
N GLY A 31 16.43 1.85 -1.83
CA GLY A 31 15.01 1.48 -1.97
C GLY A 31 14.69 0.09 -1.42
N GLY A 32 15.61 -0.88 -1.55
CA GLY A 32 15.47 -2.21 -0.96
C GLY A 32 15.41 -2.18 0.56
N MET A 33 16.13 -1.27 1.22
CA MET A 33 16.07 -1.08 2.67
C MET A 33 14.69 -0.54 3.09
N LEU A 34 14.15 0.44 2.36
CA LEU A 34 12.81 0.94 2.63
C LEU A 34 11.74 -0.14 2.42
N MET A 35 11.87 -0.97 1.38
CA MET A 35 10.98 -2.10 1.14
C MET A 35 11.04 -3.12 2.29
N GLN A 36 12.23 -3.42 2.81
CA GLN A 36 12.41 -4.29 3.98
C GLN A 36 11.68 -3.73 5.21
N TRP A 37 11.83 -2.44 5.51
CA TRP A 37 11.13 -1.82 6.64
C TRP A 37 9.61 -1.82 6.46
N ILE A 38 9.13 -1.58 5.25
CA ILE A 38 7.70 -1.67 4.90
C ILE A 38 7.18 -3.08 5.14
N ASP A 39 7.91 -4.11 4.66
CA ASP A 39 7.52 -5.51 4.81
C ASP A 39 7.46 -5.92 6.29
N VAL A 40 8.50 -5.61 7.06
CA VAL A 40 8.54 -5.91 8.51
C VAL A 40 7.39 -5.23 9.26
N CYS A 41 7.16 -3.92 9.01
CA CYS A 41 6.07 -3.20 9.65
C CYS A 41 4.70 -3.81 9.31
N ALA A 42 4.49 -4.17 8.05
CA ALA A 42 3.26 -4.78 7.57
C ALA A 42 3.07 -6.21 8.08
N ALA A 43 4.16 -7.01 8.16
CA ALA A 43 4.13 -8.37 8.69
C ALA A 43 3.67 -8.39 10.15
N VAL A 44 4.16 -7.46 10.99
CA VAL A 44 3.70 -7.36 12.38
C VAL A 44 2.20 -7.05 12.45
N SER A 45 1.68 -6.18 11.57
CA SER A 45 0.23 -5.91 11.48
C SER A 45 -0.55 -7.17 11.09
N ALA A 46 -0.08 -7.92 10.09
CA ALA A 46 -0.70 -9.16 9.66
C ALA A 46 -0.72 -10.20 10.79
N MET A 47 0.42 -10.41 11.47
CA MET A 47 0.53 -11.33 12.60
C MET A 47 -0.39 -10.95 13.77
N ARG A 48 -0.48 -9.67 14.12
CA ARG A 48 -1.42 -9.18 15.15
C ARG A 48 -2.87 -9.49 14.76
N HIS A 49 -3.23 -9.30 13.48
CA HIS A 49 -4.60 -9.54 13.03
C HIS A 49 -4.94 -11.03 12.99
N CYS A 50 -4.08 -11.88 12.45
CA CYS A 50 -4.37 -13.31 12.36
C CYS A 50 -4.08 -14.07 13.66
N GLY A 51 -3.30 -13.50 14.59
CA GLY A 51 -2.93 -14.15 15.85
C GLY A 51 -1.94 -15.32 15.65
N GLY A 52 -0.97 -15.18 14.75
CA GLY A 52 0.04 -16.18 14.46
C GLY A 52 0.88 -15.85 13.25
N ALA A 53 1.53 -16.85 12.64
CA ALA A 53 2.40 -16.66 11.49
C ALA A 53 1.64 -16.15 10.25
N ALA A 54 2.30 -15.29 9.50
CA ALA A 54 1.84 -14.81 8.20
C ALA A 54 3.05 -14.55 7.30
N VAL A 55 2.92 -14.89 6.01
CA VAL A 55 3.98 -14.72 5.01
C VAL A 55 3.56 -13.71 3.95
N THR A 56 4.49 -12.92 3.46
CA THR A 56 4.28 -11.97 2.37
C THR A 56 4.08 -12.74 1.07
N ALA A 57 2.94 -12.54 0.44
CA ALA A 57 2.60 -13.20 -0.84
C ALA A 57 2.80 -12.27 -2.04
N SER A 58 2.57 -10.97 -1.87
CA SER A 58 2.81 -9.96 -2.91
C SER A 58 2.92 -8.56 -2.33
N ILE A 59 3.64 -7.71 -3.04
CA ILE A 59 3.67 -6.25 -2.83
C ILE A 59 3.08 -5.64 -4.10
N ASP A 60 2.12 -4.74 -3.97
CA ASP A 60 1.59 -3.98 -5.09
C ASP A 60 2.65 -2.98 -5.60
N ARG A 61 2.38 -2.32 -6.73
CA ARG A 61 3.26 -1.26 -7.23
C ARG A 61 3.61 -0.27 -6.12
N LEU A 62 4.90 -0.01 -5.95
CA LEU A 62 5.47 0.92 -5.00
C LEU A 62 6.26 2.00 -5.75
N ASP A 63 5.88 3.25 -5.60
CA ASP A 63 6.56 4.40 -6.18
C ASP A 63 7.30 5.17 -5.10
N PHE A 64 8.58 5.44 -5.29
CA PHE A 64 9.42 6.26 -4.41
C PHE A 64 9.34 7.72 -4.87
N LEU A 65 8.47 8.51 -4.23
CA LEU A 65 8.12 9.86 -4.68
C LEU A 65 9.10 10.92 -4.22
N VAL A 66 9.81 10.68 -3.13
CA VAL A 66 10.69 11.65 -2.48
C VAL A 66 11.94 10.94 -1.99
N PRO A 67 13.15 11.47 -2.26
CA PRO A 67 14.39 10.91 -1.73
C PRO A 67 14.43 11.07 -0.19
N ILE A 68 14.99 10.09 0.47
CA ILE A 68 15.20 10.03 1.92
C ILE A 68 16.71 10.03 2.15
N HIS A 69 17.21 10.89 3.03
CA HIS A 69 18.66 11.09 3.21
C HIS A 69 19.13 10.57 4.58
N VAL A 70 20.43 10.40 4.69
CA VAL A 70 21.08 10.12 5.99
C VAL A 70 20.66 11.15 7.03
N GLY A 71 20.28 10.66 8.21
CA GLY A 71 19.81 11.49 9.32
C GLY A 71 18.31 11.80 9.31
N ASP A 72 17.58 11.52 8.22
CA ASP A 72 16.11 11.58 8.24
C ASP A 72 15.55 10.47 9.14
N VAL A 73 14.41 10.73 9.75
CA VAL A 73 13.63 9.75 10.51
C VAL A 73 12.50 9.23 9.62
N VAL A 74 12.43 7.95 9.39
CA VAL A 74 11.37 7.28 8.63
C VAL A 74 10.33 6.74 9.59
N VAL A 75 9.09 7.20 9.47
CA VAL A 75 7.94 6.75 10.26
C VAL A 75 7.03 5.91 9.38
N LEU A 76 6.85 4.65 9.74
CA LEU A 76 6.01 3.69 9.03
C LEU A 76 4.78 3.38 9.88
N GLN A 77 3.60 3.48 9.29
CA GLN A 77 2.33 3.16 9.95
C GLN A 77 1.56 2.15 9.12
N SER A 78 1.30 0.97 9.69
CA SER A 78 0.59 -0.10 9.00
C SER A 78 -0.64 -0.58 9.76
N GLN A 79 -1.60 -1.14 9.02
CA GLN A 79 -2.76 -1.84 9.54
C GLN A 79 -3.38 -2.75 8.48
N VAL A 80 -4.12 -3.76 8.91
CA VAL A 80 -4.91 -4.61 8.01
C VAL A 80 -6.14 -3.83 7.54
N ASN A 81 -6.27 -3.68 6.21
CA ASN A 81 -7.40 -3.00 5.57
C ASN A 81 -8.55 -3.95 5.23
N PHE A 82 -8.21 -5.19 4.83
CA PHE A 82 -9.15 -6.20 4.36
C PHE A 82 -8.61 -7.61 4.67
N ALA A 83 -9.50 -8.54 4.98
CA ALA A 83 -9.20 -9.96 5.10
C ALA A 83 -10.16 -10.79 4.24
N SER A 84 -9.61 -11.78 3.53
CA SER A 84 -10.35 -12.85 2.86
C SER A 84 -10.28 -14.12 3.71
N ARG A 85 -10.53 -15.30 3.14
CA ARG A 85 -10.54 -16.55 3.91
C ARG A 85 -9.19 -16.84 4.60
N THR A 86 -8.08 -16.71 3.88
CA THR A 86 -6.72 -17.02 4.38
C THR A 86 -5.71 -15.91 4.18
N SER A 87 -6.09 -14.83 3.49
CA SER A 87 -5.20 -13.72 3.13
C SER A 87 -5.70 -12.39 3.67
N MET A 88 -4.76 -11.48 3.87
CA MET A 88 -5.00 -10.11 4.38
C MET A 88 -4.30 -9.11 3.49
N GLU A 89 -4.96 -7.97 3.21
CA GLU A 89 -4.29 -6.81 2.67
C GLU A 89 -3.87 -5.89 3.81
N VAL A 90 -2.58 -5.58 3.88
CA VAL A 90 -2.02 -4.60 4.81
C VAL A 90 -1.63 -3.35 4.04
N GLY A 91 -2.10 -2.19 4.50
CA GLY A 91 -1.62 -0.90 4.01
C GLY A 91 -0.53 -0.35 4.93
N CYS A 92 0.56 0.12 4.36
CA CYS A 92 1.66 0.78 5.05
C CYS A 92 1.85 2.20 4.49
N ARG A 93 1.70 3.21 5.34
CA ARG A 93 2.00 4.61 5.05
C ARG A 93 3.41 4.91 5.54
N VAL A 94 4.19 5.61 4.72
CA VAL A 94 5.55 6.04 5.04
C VAL A 94 5.64 7.55 5.00
N GLU A 95 6.17 8.13 6.06
CA GLU A 95 6.51 9.54 6.18
C GLU A 95 7.97 9.69 6.56
N THR A 96 8.61 10.77 6.14
CA THR A 96 9.91 11.18 6.63
C THR A 96 9.78 12.42 7.50
N GLU A 97 10.52 12.42 8.59
CA GLU A 97 10.61 13.56 9.52
C GLU A 97 12.04 14.07 9.56
N ASN A 98 12.20 15.38 9.43
CA ASN A 98 13.48 16.03 9.70
C ASN A 98 13.61 16.21 11.23
N PRO A 99 14.56 15.54 11.91
CA PRO A 99 14.63 15.56 13.37
C PRO A 99 15.00 16.93 13.97
N ARG A 100 15.59 17.84 13.16
CA ARG A 100 15.93 19.19 13.62
C ARG A 100 14.74 20.14 13.65
N THR A 101 13.77 19.92 12.74
CA THR A 101 12.62 20.83 12.58
C THR A 101 11.30 20.19 12.98
N GLY A 102 11.25 18.88 13.20
CA GLY A 102 10.03 18.10 13.40
C GLY A 102 9.12 18.04 12.17
N LYS A 103 9.54 18.60 11.04
CA LYS A 103 8.70 18.68 9.83
C LYS A 103 8.60 17.32 9.19
N ARG A 104 7.36 16.82 9.05
CA ARG A 104 7.03 15.56 8.35
C ARG A 104 6.67 15.79 6.90
N ARG A 105 7.07 14.84 6.05
CA ARG A 105 6.70 14.78 4.63
C ARG A 105 6.13 13.40 4.32
N TYR A 106 5.01 13.37 3.61
CA TYR A 106 4.52 12.12 3.02
C TYR A 106 5.52 11.63 1.97
N THR A 107 5.94 10.38 2.07
CA THR A 107 6.96 9.80 1.18
C THR A 107 6.35 8.81 0.22
N THR A 108 5.63 7.81 0.75
CA THR A 108 4.96 6.80 -0.08
C THR A 108 3.92 6.03 0.73
N LYS A 109 3.20 5.15 0.05
CA LYS A 109 2.36 4.11 0.67
C LYS A 109 2.51 2.82 -0.11
N ALA A 110 2.48 1.71 0.61
CA ALA A 110 2.50 0.37 0.05
C ALA A 110 1.23 -0.39 0.44
N TYR A 111 0.86 -1.35 -0.40
CA TYR A 111 -0.13 -2.37 -0.08
C TYR A 111 0.50 -3.74 -0.29
N LEU A 112 0.41 -4.58 0.72
CA LEU A 112 0.99 -5.91 0.72
C LEU A 112 -0.11 -6.94 0.99
N THR A 113 -0.01 -8.09 0.35
CA THR A 113 -0.87 -9.23 0.62
C THR A 113 -0.10 -10.24 1.47
N PHE A 114 -0.65 -10.58 2.61
CA PHE A 114 -0.14 -11.63 3.50
C PHE A 114 -1.06 -12.84 3.49
N VAL A 115 -0.50 -14.03 3.62
CA VAL A 115 -1.23 -15.28 3.83
C VAL A 115 -0.89 -15.79 5.24
N ALA A 116 -1.92 -16.03 6.05
CA ALA A 116 -1.73 -16.65 7.36
C ALA A 116 -1.42 -18.14 7.21
N THR A 117 -0.45 -18.64 7.98
CA THR A 117 -0.01 -20.04 7.94
C THR A 117 -0.13 -20.73 9.29
N ASP A 118 -0.31 -22.06 9.25
CA ASP A 118 -0.17 -22.93 10.40
C ASP A 118 1.31 -23.30 10.66
N ALA A 119 1.57 -24.18 11.62
CA ALA A 119 2.92 -24.62 11.97
C ALA A 119 3.61 -25.41 10.84
N GLU A 120 2.85 -26.02 9.96
CA GLU A 120 3.32 -26.76 8.78
C GLU A 120 3.44 -25.88 7.53
N GLY A 121 3.21 -24.55 7.65
CA GLY A 121 3.30 -23.59 6.54
C GLY A 121 2.09 -23.59 5.62
N ARG A 122 0.99 -24.28 5.94
CA ARG A 122 -0.23 -24.33 5.12
C ARG A 122 -1.13 -23.13 5.40
N PRO A 123 -1.82 -22.59 4.39
CA PRO A 123 -2.74 -21.47 4.59
C PRO A 123 -3.87 -21.79 5.60
N ARG A 124 -4.04 -20.92 6.61
CA ARG A 124 -5.12 -21.02 7.60
C ARG A 124 -6.07 -19.84 7.55
N GLU A 125 -7.29 -20.05 8.06
CA GLU A 125 -8.30 -18.98 8.12
C GLU A 125 -7.89 -17.81 9.02
N VAL A 126 -8.36 -16.62 8.67
CA VAL A 126 -8.12 -15.38 9.39
C VAL A 126 -9.43 -14.73 9.83
N PRO A 127 -9.44 -13.98 10.95
CA PRO A 127 -10.59 -13.22 11.39
C PRO A 127 -11.01 -12.20 10.32
N PRO A 128 -12.32 -12.01 10.06
CA PRO A 128 -12.81 -10.94 9.21
C PRO A 128 -12.44 -9.56 9.78
N VAL A 129 -12.21 -8.57 8.89
CA VAL A 129 -12.05 -7.17 9.29
C VAL A 129 -13.42 -6.55 9.52
N LEU A 130 -13.58 -5.88 10.68
CA LEU A 130 -14.77 -5.09 11.03
C LEU A 130 -14.40 -3.59 11.02
N PRO A 131 -14.63 -2.85 9.92
CA PRO A 131 -14.33 -1.43 9.84
C PRO A 131 -15.31 -0.63 10.71
N LYS A 132 -14.78 0.21 11.63
CA LYS A 132 -15.59 0.99 12.58
C LYS A 132 -15.75 2.44 12.17
N THR A 133 -14.69 3.08 11.69
CA THR A 133 -14.69 4.49 11.31
C THR A 133 -15.00 4.70 9.82
N LYS A 134 -15.32 5.94 9.41
CA LYS A 134 -15.49 6.30 8.00
C LYS A 134 -14.22 5.99 7.20
N GLU A 135 -13.05 6.27 7.79
CA GLU A 135 -11.76 6.00 7.17
C GLU A 135 -11.48 4.49 7.04
N ASP A 136 -11.81 3.68 8.05
CA ASP A 136 -11.70 2.22 7.96
C ASP A 136 -12.58 1.66 6.83
N LYS A 137 -13.82 2.13 6.72
CA LYS A 137 -14.75 1.73 5.65
C LYS A 137 -14.20 2.08 4.27
N ARG A 138 -13.69 3.30 4.10
CA ARG A 138 -13.07 3.74 2.84
C ARG A 138 -11.86 2.86 2.47
N ARG A 139 -10.97 2.57 3.43
CA ARG A 139 -9.80 1.70 3.22
C ARG A 139 -10.21 0.28 2.87
N PHE A 140 -11.23 -0.24 3.55
CA PHE A 140 -11.77 -1.58 3.33
C PHE A 140 -12.34 -1.74 1.92
N GLU A 141 -13.19 -0.81 1.45
CA GLU A 141 -13.75 -0.86 0.10
C GLU A 141 -12.66 -0.70 -0.98
N ASN A 142 -11.74 0.23 -0.80
CA ASN A 142 -10.61 0.37 -1.73
C ASN A 142 -9.72 -0.88 -1.77
N ALA A 143 -9.58 -1.61 -0.66
CA ALA A 143 -8.83 -2.86 -0.61
C ALA A 143 -9.52 -3.99 -1.38
N LYS A 144 -10.86 -4.05 -1.37
CA LYS A 144 -11.62 -4.99 -2.22
C LYS A 144 -11.33 -4.75 -3.70
N VAL A 145 -11.42 -3.49 -4.15
CA VAL A 145 -11.13 -3.12 -5.55
C VAL A 145 -9.70 -3.53 -5.94
N ARG A 146 -8.69 -3.22 -5.11
CA ARG A 146 -7.30 -3.66 -5.40
C ARG A 146 -7.18 -5.18 -5.45
N ARG A 147 -7.88 -5.89 -4.57
CA ARG A 147 -7.90 -7.36 -4.59
C ARG A 147 -8.49 -7.90 -5.88
N GLU A 148 -9.58 -7.33 -6.38
CA GLU A 148 -10.18 -7.71 -7.67
C GLU A 148 -9.18 -7.52 -8.81
N HIS A 149 -8.51 -6.37 -8.88
CA HIS A 149 -7.47 -6.10 -9.88
C HIS A 149 -6.33 -7.14 -9.80
N ARG A 150 -5.86 -7.48 -8.60
CA ARG A 150 -4.82 -8.53 -8.43
C ARG A 150 -5.29 -9.90 -8.91
N LEU A 151 -6.55 -10.25 -8.65
CA LEU A 151 -7.11 -11.54 -9.09
C LEU A 151 -7.31 -11.60 -10.60
N VAL A 152 -7.71 -10.49 -11.22
CA VAL A 152 -7.79 -10.38 -12.69
C VAL A 152 -6.39 -10.50 -13.30
N ALA A 153 -5.42 -9.74 -12.80
CA ALA A 153 -4.03 -9.79 -13.28
C ALA A 153 -3.38 -11.18 -13.11
N ALA A 154 -3.81 -11.94 -12.08
CA ALA A 154 -3.38 -13.32 -11.86
C ALA A 154 -4.19 -14.37 -12.66
N GLY A 155 -5.11 -13.97 -13.55
CA GLY A 155 -5.96 -14.87 -14.33
C GLY A 155 -6.99 -15.65 -13.50
N LYS A 156 -7.21 -15.27 -12.24
CA LYS A 156 -8.14 -15.94 -11.31
C LYS A 156 -9.57 -15.40 -11.36
N LEU A 157 -9.77 -14.24 -11.98
CA LEU A 157 -11.05 -13.63 -12.30
C LEU A 157 -11.02 -13.11 -13.74
N LYS A 158 -12.18 -13.16 -14.44
CA LYS A 158 -12.33 -12.45 -15.71
C LYS A 158 -12.45 -10.96 -15.44
N SER A 159 -11.80 -10.11 -16.26
CA SER A 159 -12.06 -8.68 -16.27
C SER A 159 -13.54 -8.42 -16.56
N ALA A 160 -14.16 -7.45 -15.89
CA ALA A 160 -15.45 -6.95 -16.33
C ALA A 160 -15.33 -6.50 -17.80
N PRO A 161 -16.36 -6.72 -18.67
CA PRO A 161 -16.30 -6.19 -20.02
C PRO A 161 -16.07 -4.67 -19.95
N GLU A 162 -15.11 -4.18 -20.74
CA GLU A 162 -14.93 -2.73 -20.92
C GLU A 162 -16.26 -2.16 -21.43
N GLU A 163 -16.88 -1.25 -20.69
CA GLU A 163 -17.97 -0.45 -21.21
C GLU A 163 -17.41 0.34 -22.40
N THR A 164 -17.82 -0.07 -23.60
CA THR A 164 -17.51 0.67 -24.83
C THR A 164 -17.97 2.11 -24.63
N PRO A 165 -17.11 3.12 -24.79
CA PRO A 165 -17.55 4.51 -24.65
C PRO A 165 -18.70 4.72 -25.62
N ARG A 166 -19.85 5.15 -25.12
CA ARG A 166 -21.00 5.52 -25.96
C ARG A 166 -20.51 6.53 -26.97
N SER A 167 -20.39 6.11 -28.22
CA SER A 167 -20.12 6.99 -29.36
C SER A 167 -21.25 8.00 -29.50
N GLY A 168 -21.02 9.24 -29.07
CA GLY A 168 -22.07 10.25 -29.14
C GLY A 168 -21.71 11.58 -28.52
N VAL A 169 -20.52 12.12 -28.82
CA VAL A 169 -20.31 13.57 -28.67
C VAL A 169 -19.92 14.10 -30.04
N PRO A 170 -20.77 14.93 -30.67
CA PRO A 170 -20.43 15.58 -31.94
C PRO A 170 -19.28 16.54 -31.72
N ARG A 171 -18.20 16.35 -32.49
CA ARG A 171 -17.05 17.28 -32.53
C ARG A 171 -17.55 18.64 -33.03
N SER A 172 -17.48 19.67 -32.20
CA SER A 172 -17.70 21.05 -32.64
C SER A 172 -16.64 21.44 -33.70
N PRO A 173 -17.02 22.19 -34.75
CA PRO A 173 -16.08 22.57 -35.81
C PRO A 173 -15.01 23.53 -35.26
N ARG A 174 -13.75 23.23 -35.56
CA ARG A 174 -12.61 24.12 -35.30
C ARG A 174 -12.80 25.45 -36.05
N ARG A 175 -12.84 26.55 -35.31
CA ARG A 175 -12.80 27.92 -35.87
C ARG A 175 -11.45 28.11 -36.58
N ALA A 176 -11.53 28.35 -37.87
CA ALA A 176 -10.40 28.80 -38.67
C ALA A 176 -9.99 30.21 -38.24
N THR A 177 -8.78 30.37 -37.75
CA THR A 177 -8.18 31.68 -37.52
C THR A 177 -7.63 32.22 -38.84
N HIS A 178 -8.28 33.23 -39.37
CA HIS A 178 -7.76 34.04 -40.46
C HIS A 178 -6.46 34.73 -40.00
N ARG A 179 -5.39 34.43 -40.69
CA ARG A 179 -4.13 35.20 -40.65
C ARG A 179 -4.28 36.35 -41.62
N THR A 180 -4.43 37.58 -41.12
CA THR A 180 -4.26 38.79 -41.93
C THR A 180 -2.80 39.20 -41.88
N ARG A 181 -2.21 39.31 -43.07
CA ARG A 181 -0.90 39.96 -43.32
C ARG A 181 -1.12 41.47 -43.36
N ALA A 182 -0.30 42.21 -42.68
CA ALA A 182 0.27 43.49 -43.08
C ALA A 182 1.56 43.71 -42.28
#